data_fb3c10fb5c4496260f72faa41c88e87d
#
_entry.id   fb3c10fb5c4496260f72faa41c88e87d
#
_cell.length_a   1.000
_cell.length_b   1.000
_cell.length_c   1.000
_cell.angle_alpha   90.00
_cell.angle_beta   90.00
_cell.angle_gamma   90.00
#
_symmetry.space_group_name_H-M   'P 1'
#
loop_
_entity.id
_entity.type
_entity.pdbx_description
1 polymer ?
#
loop_
_entity_poly.entity_id
_entity_poly.type
_entity_poly.pdbx_seq_one_letter_code
_entity_poly.pdbx_strand_id
1 'polypeptide(L)'
;MFTVAQAVAWVRSTAAVIEEHAAELTRLDSAIGDGDHGTNMNRGFRAAVQRLDGLEGDQDFGSVFKAIGMALIGKVGGASGPLYGSLFLGMGKELGSETEVEDERLAAALRAGYDSVVARGKAQLEDKTMLDAWHPALEALDAALAEGKELGPALDEAAAAAEAGMKATIPMIARKGRASYLGERSRDHQDPGATSTHLILQTLADVVNGR
;
A
#
# COMPACT_ATOMS: atom_id res chain seq x y z
N MET A 1 17.44 9.14 -6.27
CA MET A 1 16.39 9.32 -7.34
C MET A 1 15.61 8.03 -7.54
N PHE A 2 14.29 8.12 -7.66
CA PHE A 2 13.37 7.04 -7.96
C PHE A 2 12.84 7.17 -9.39
N THR A 3 12.78 6.07 -10.15
CA THR A 3 12.46 6.05 -11.58
C THR A 3 11.16 5.30 -11.87
N VAL A 4 10.55 5.56 -13.04
CA VAL A 4 9.40 4.79 -13.54
C VAL A 4 9.72 3.29 -13.62
N ALA A 5 10.94 2.91 -14.01
CA ALA A 5 11.34 1.50 -14.03
C ALA A 5 11.28 0.86 -12.64
N GLN A 6 11.71 1.57 -11.59
CA GLN A 6 11.57 1.09 -10.21
C GLN A 6 10.11 1.06 -9.75
N ALA A 7 9.26 2.01 -10.17
CA ALA A 7 7.83 1.96 -9.87
C ALA A 7 7.15 0.73 -10.49
N VAL A 8 7.49 0.39 -11.73
CA VAL A 8 7.00 -0.84 -12.40
C VAL A 8 7.54 -2.08 -11.70
N ALA A 9 8.83 -2.12 -11.35
CA ALA A 9 9.44 -3.22 -10.60
C ALA A 9 8.77 -3.40 -9.23
N TRP A 10 8.50 -2.31 -8.50
CA TRP A 10 7.79 -2.34 -7.23
C TRP A 10 6.42 -3.03 -7.34
N VAL A 11 5.61 -2.67 -8.32
CA VAL A 11 4.27 -3.27 -8.48
C VAL A 11 4.36 -4.73 -8.89
N ARG A 12 5.35 -5.12 -9.71
CA ARG A 12 5.60 -6.53 -10.06
C ARG A 12 6.03 -7.35 -8.85
N SER A 13 6.97 -6.83 -8.05
CA SER A 13 7.41 -7.48 -6.81
C SER A 13 6.26 -7.56 -5.80
N THR A 14 5.47 -6.49 -5.65
CA THR A 14 4.27 -6.49 -4.82
C THR A 14 3.29 -7.58 -5.26
N ALA A 15 3.05 -7.75 -6.57
CA ALA A 15 2.16 -8.79 -7.07
C ALA A 15 2.63 -10.20 -6.67
N ALA A 16 3.94 -10.46 -6.76
CA ALA A 16 4.52 -11.75 -6.37
C ALA A 16 4.39 -11.99 -4.85
N VAL A 17 4.72 -11.00 -4.03
CA VAL A 17 4.62 -11.11 -2.56
C VAL A 17 3.16 -11.25 -2.11
N ILE A 18 2.23 -10.51 -2.70
CA ILE A 18 0.79 -10.65 -2.40
C ILE A 18 0.27 -12.03 -2.81
N GLU A 19 0.74 -12.62 -3.93
CA GLU A 19 0.38 -13.97 -4.33
C GLU A 19 0.89 -15.00 -3.30
N GLU A 20 2.14 -14.88 -2.85
CA GLU A 20 2.73 -15.73 -1.81
C GLU A 20 1.96 -15.68 -0.50
N HIS A 21 1.56 -14.47 -0.07
CA HIS A 21 0.86 -14.23 1.19
C HIS A 21 -0.68 -14.27 1.06
N ALA A 22 -1.24 -14.62 -0.11
CA ALA A 22 -2.70 -14.56 -0.33
C ALA A 22 -3.48 -15.44 0.65
N ALA A 23 -2.97 -16.64 0.96
CA ALA A 23 -3.61 -17.53 1.92
C ALA A 23 -3.59 -16.98 3.35
N GLU A 24 -2.49 -16.35 3.76
CA GLU A 24 -2.36 -15.69 5.06
C GLU A 24 -3.31 -14.50 5.19
N LEU A 25 -3.31 -13.60 4.21
CA LEU A 25 -4.20 -12.44 4.18
C LEU A 25 -5.68 -12.85 4.22
N THR A 26 -6.04 -13.94 3.51
CA THR A 26 -7.39 -14.51 3.54
C THR A 26 -7.71 -15.06 4.91
N ARG A 27 -6.77 -15.75 5.57
CA ARG A 27 -6.94 -16.29 6.92
C ARG A 27 -7.14 -15.18 7.96
N LEU A 28 -6.34 -14.10 7.87
CA LEU A 28 -6.49 -12.94 8.75
C LEU A 28 -7.87 -12.30 8.58
N ASP A 29 -8.30 -12.12 7.34
CA ASP A 29 -9.62 -11.55 7.05
C ASP A 29 -10.77 -12.48 7.47
N SER A 30 -10.61 -13.80 7.38
CA SER A 30 -11.64 -14.75 7.84
C SER A 30 -11.93 -14.66 9.34
N ALA A 31 -10.97 -14.16 10.12
CA ALA A 31 -11.13 -13.99 11.56
C ALA A 31 -11.99 -12.77 11.92
N ILE A 32 -11.95 -11.70 11.11
CA ILE A 32 -12.60 -10.41 11.42
C ILE A 32 -13.37 -9.79 10.24
N GLY A 33 -13.43 -10.46 9.09
CA GLY A 33 -14.06 -9.98 7.86
C GLY A 33 -14.89 -11.07 7.16
N ASP A 34 -14.81 -11.10 5.84
CA ASP A 34 -15.50 -12.07 4.97
C ASP A 34 -14.57 -13.08 4.29
N GLY A 35 -13.29 -13.06 4.63
CA GLY A 35 -12.32 -14.07 4.21
C GLY A 35 -11.92 -13.95 2.74
N ASP A 36 -11.95 -12.79 2.15
CA ASP A 36 -11.67 -12.61 0.72
C ASP A 36 -10.48 -11.68 0.41
N HIS A 37 -9.90 -11.00 1.42
CA HIS A 37 -8.89 -9.96 1.24
C HIS A 37 -7.69 -10.44 0.42
N GLY A 38 -7.08 -11.56 0.78
CA GLY A 38 -5.91 -12.09 0.08
C GLY A 38 -6.22 -12.47 -1.38
N THR A 39 -7.33 -13.14 -1.62
CA THR A 39 -7.79 -13.50 -2.98
C THR A 39 -8.06 -12.25 -3.82
N ASN A 40 -8.70 -11.26 -3.25
CA ASN A 40 -9.01 -10.01 -3.91
C ASN A 40 -7.76 -9.20 -4.25
N MET A 41 -6.82 -9.06 -3.29
CA MET A 41 -5.55 -8.37 -3.50
C MET A 41 -4.71 -9.05 -4.59
N ASN A 42 -4.57 -10.37 -4.55
CA ASN A 42 -3.85 -11.14 -5.58
C ASN A 42 -4.47 -10.90 -6.97
N ARG A 43 -5.79 -11.02 -7.10
CA ARG A 43 -6.48 -10.77 -8.37
C ARG A 43 -6.23 -9.34 -8.88
N GLY A 44 -6.25 -8.36 -7.99
CA GLY A 44 -6.04 -6.96 -8.32
C GLY A 44 -4.63 -6.65 -8.77
N PHE A 45 -3.62 -7.11 -8.04
CA PHE A 45 -2.22 -6.87 -8.40
C PHE A 45 -1.80 -7.62 -9.68
N ARG A 46 -2.30 -8.84 -9.91
CA ARG A 46 -2.11 -9.52 -11.20
C ARG A 46 -2.71 -8.72 -12.36
N ALA A 47 -3.89 -8.15 -12.18
CA ALA A 47 -4.49 -7.29 -13.20
C ALA A 47 -3.72 -5.98 -13.39
N ALA A 48 -3.12 -5.42 -12.33
CA ALA A 48 -2.24 -4.26 -12.43
C ALA A 48 -0.99 -4.57 -13.27
N VAL A 49 -0.35 -5.71 -13.04
CA VAL A 49 0.79 -6.16 -13.86
C VAL A 49 0.38 -6.33 -15.33
N GLN A 50 -0.75 -6.97 -15.62
CA GLN A 50 -1.25 -7.11 -17.00
C GLN A 50 -1.50 -5.74 -17.67
N ARG A 51 -1.95 -4.75 -16.92
CA ARG A 51 -2.12 -3.38 -17.44
C ARG A 51 -0.78 -2.72 -17.75
N LEU A 52 0.23 -2.92 -16.91
CA LEU A 52 1.58 -2.42 -17.14
C LEU A 52 2.21 -3.06 -18.37
N ASP A 53 2.00 -4.36 -18.60
CA ASP A 53 2.49 -5.08 -19.79
C ASP A 53 1.87 -4.55 -21.09
N GLY A 54 0.69 -3.97 -21.02
CA GLY A 54 -0.01 -3.41 -22.17
C GLY A 54 0.22 -1.91 -22.41
N LEU A 55 1.10 -1.25 -21.63
CA LEU A 55 1.46 0.14 -21.87
C LEU A 55 2.46 0.23 -23.03
N GLU A 56 2.20 1.14 -23.97
CA GLU A 56 3.05 1.38 -25.13
C GLU A 56 3.76 2.74 -25.01
N GLY A 57 4.93 2.86 -25.63
CA GLY A 57 5.71 4.09 -25.66
C GLY A 57 6.41 4.41 -24.34
N ASP A 58 7.00 5.61 -24.26
CA ASP A 58 7.66 6.11 -23.07
C ASP A 58 6.62 6.41 -21.99
N GLN A 59 6.81 5.87 -20.80
CA GLN A 59 5.89 6.00 -19.68
C GLN A 59 6.37 7.05 -18.69
N ASP A 60 5.42 7.77 -18.09
CA ASP A 60 5.59 8.62 -16.93
C ASP A 60 4.90 8.02 -15.70
N PHE A 61 5.17 8.58 -14.52
CA PHE A 61 4.54 8.12 -13.27
C PHE A 61 3.01 8.25 -13.32
N GLY A 62 2.48 9.32 -13.91
CA GLY A 62 1.03 9.53 -14.02
C GLY A 62 0.34 8.42 -14.78
N SER A 63 0.90 8.02 -15.93
CA SER A 63 0.38 6.93 -16.77
C SER A 63 0.46 5.59 -16.06
N VAL A 64 1.62 5.28 -15.46
CA VAL A 64 1.86 4.02 -14.74
C VAL A 64 0.94 3.90 -13.53
N PHE A 65 0.93 4.87 -12.64
CA PHE A 65 0.11 4.79 -11.42
C PHE A 65 -1.40 4.88 -11.72
N LYS A 66 -1.81 5.59 -12.78
CA LYS A 66 -3.19 5.56 -13.24
C LYS A 66 -3.60 4.17 -13.74
N ALA A 67 -2.74 3.49 -14.51
CA ALA A 67 -3.02 2.14 -14.99
C ALA A 67 -3.19 1.17 -13.82
N ILE A 68 -2.29 1.22 -12.83
CA ILE A 68 -2.35 0.42 -11.60
C ILE A 68 -3.62 0.73 -10.81
N GLY A 69 -3.88 1.99 -10.50
CA GLY A 69 -5.03 2.41 -9.69
C GLY A 69 -6.36 1.97 -10.31
N MET A 70 -6.52 2.14 -11.62
CA MET A 70 -7.72 1.71 -12.34
C MET A 70 -7.89 0.18 -12.37
N ALA A 71 -6.79 -0.58 -12.47
CA ALA A 71 -6.84 -2.04 -12.40
C ALA A 71 -7.30 -2.50 -11.01
N LEU A 72 -6.76 -1.91 -9.94
CA LEU A 72 -7.13 -2.24 -8.57
C LEU A 72 -8.60 -1.90 -8.28
N ILE A 73 -9.09 -0.72 -8.68
CA ILE A 73 -10.52 -0.36 -8.55
C ILE A 73 -11.41 -1.38 -9.25
N GLY A 74 -11.02 -1.81 -10.44
CA GLY A 74 -11.86 -2.68 -11.27
C GLY A 74 -11.80 -4.17 -10.90
N LYS A 75 -10.77 -4.62 -10.17
CA LYS A 75 -10.50 -6.05 -9.95
C LYS A 75 -10.37 -6.47 -8.49
N VAL A 76 -10.01 -5.58 -7.58
CA VAL A 76 -10.04 -5.87 -6.14
C VAL A 76 -11.46 -5.72 -5.63
N GLY A 77 -11.97 -6.74 -4.96
CA GLY A 77 -13.29 -6.72 -4.33
C GLY A 77 -13.32 -5.88 -3.05
N GLY A 78 -14.53 -5.64 -2.54
CA GLY A 78 -14.74 -4.96 -1.27
C GLY A 78 -14.25 -3.50 -1.24
N ALA A 79 -13.90 -3.02 -0.05
CA ALA A 79 -13.40 -1.67 0.15
C ALA A 79 -11.94 -1.50 -0.31
N SER A 80 -11.16 -2.58 -0.34
CA SER A 80 -9.73 -2.56 -0.66
C SER A 80 -9.46 -2.05 -2.08
N GLY A 81 -10.29 -2.40 -3.06
CA GLY A 81 -10.15 -1.93 -4.44
C GLY A 81 -10.16 -0.41 -4.56
N PRO A 82 -11.23 0.25 -4.14
CA PRO A 82 -11.29 1.71 -4.12
C PRO A 82 -10.18 2.37 -3.27
N LEU A 83 -9.77 1.78 -2.15
CA LEU A 83 -8.74 2.36 -1.28
C LEU A 83 -7.35 2.27 -1.90
N TYR A 84 -6.87 1.07 -2.25
CA TYR A 84 -5.57 0.92 -2.92
C TYR A 84 -5.54 1.57 -4.29
N GLY A 85 -6.65 1.54 -5.03
CA GLY A 85 -6.75 2.28 -6.28
C GLY A 85 -6.60 3.78 -6.08
N SER A 86 -7.21 4.36 -5.02
CA SER A 86 -7.06 5.78 -4.70
C SER A 86 -5.62 6.14 -4.29
N LEU A 87 -4.91 5.23 -3.60
CA LEU A 87 -3.49 5.38 -3.28
C LEU A 87 -2.67 5.66 -4.55
N PHE A 88 -2.71 4.73 -5.50
CA PHE A 88 -1.93 4.86 -6.74
C PHE A 88 -2.40 6.02 -7.62
N LEU A 89 -3.70 6.30 -7.68
CA LEU A 89 -4.21 7.47 -8.41
C LEU A 89 -3.73 8.78 -7.78
N GLY A 90 -3.65 8.86 -6.44
CA GLY A 90 -3.12 10.01 -5.71
C GLY A 90 -1.65 10.24 -6.02
N MET A 91 -0.84 9.17 -5.97
CA MET A 91 0.58 9.22 -6.35
C MET A 91 0.78 9.67 -7.80
N GLY A 92 0.02 9.08 -8.72
CA GLY A 92 0.09 9.42 -10.15
C GLY A 92 -0.32 10.86 -10.44
N LYS A 93 -1.30 11.40 -9.71
CA LYS A 93 -1.70 12.80 -9.82
C LYS A 93 -0.59 13.74 -9.32
N GLU A 94 0.09 13.36 -8.24
CA GLU A 94 1.15 14.14 -7.62
C GLU A 94 2.39 14.22 -8.53
N LEU A 95 2.81 13.09 -9.10
CA LEU A 95 4.01 13.02 -9.93
C LEU A 95 3.78 13.41 -11.40
N GLY A 96 2.57 13.28 -11.90
CA GLY A 96 2.21 13.70 -13.26
C GLY A 96 3.09 13.06 -14.32
N SER A 97 3.65 13.90 -15.20
CA SER A 97 4.49 13.50 -16.35
C SER A 97 5.97 13.30 -16.02
N GLU A 98 6.35 13.31 -14.74
CA GLU A 98 7.73 13.03 -14.33
C GLU A 98 8.08 11.56 -14.61
N THR A 99 9.35 11.29 -14.97
CA THR A 99 9.87 9.94 -15.26
C THR A 99 10.91 9.48 -14.25
N GLU A 100 11.48 10.44 -13.52
CA GLU A 100 12.38 10.23 -12.38
C GLU A 100 12.18 11.38 -11.38
N VAL A 101 12.35 11.08 -10.10
CA VAL A 101 12.12 12.05 -9.01
C VAL A 101 13.15 11.89 -7.90
N GLU A 102 13.42 12.99 -7.19
CA GLU A 102 14.22 12.99 -5.97
C GLU A 102 13.45 12.34 -4.81
N ASP A 103 14.16 12.00 -3.76
CA ASP A 103 13.69 11.20 -2.64
C ASP A 103 12.53 11.86 -1.90
N GLU A 104 12.59 13.18 -1.65
CA GLU A 104 11.53 13.96 -1.02
C GLU A 104 10.28 14.03 -1.91
N ARG A 105 10.47 14.00 -3.23
CA ARG A 105 9.36 14.01 -4.18
C ARG A 105 8.60 12.69 -4.18
N LEU A 106 9.31 11.56 -4.02
CA LEU A 106 8.67 10.26 -3.81
C LEU A 106 7.90 10.23 -2.48
N ALA A 107 8.50 10.74 -1.39
CA ALA A 107 7.84 10.82 -0.10
C ALA A 107 6.55 11.65 -0.18
N ALA A 108 6.58 12.80 -0.87
CA ALA A 108 5.39 13.62 -1.13
C ALA A 108 4.32 12.85 -1.92
N ALA A 109 4.71 12.06 -2.92
CA ALA A 109 3.78 11.24 -3.69
C ALA A 109 3.13 10.13 -2.85
N LEU A 110 3.91 9.45 -2.00
CA LEU A 110 3.38 8.46 -1.06
C LEU A 110 2.37 9.09 -0.09
N ARG A 111 2.66 10.30 0.41
CA ARG A 111 1.74 11.07 1.27
C ARG A 111 0.47 11.47 0.52
N ALA A 112 0.56 11.95 -0.72
CA ALA A 112 -0.60 12.28 -1.56
C ALA A 112 -1.48 11.03 -1.82
N GLY A 113 -0.85 9.87 -1.99
CA GLY A 113 -1.54 8.58 -2.06
C GLY A 113 -2.28 8.26 -0.78
N TYR A 114 -1.61 8.36 0.38
CA TYR A 114 -2.21 8.17 1.70
C TYR A 114 -3.40 9.11 1.94
N ASP A 115 -3.26 10.40 1.64
CA ASP A 115 -4.33 11.38 1.79
C ASP A 115 -5.56 11.03 0.93
N SER A 116 -5.32 10.47 -0.27
CA SER A 116 -6.38 9.97 -1.14
C SER A 116 -7.13 8.79 -0.52
N VAL A 117 -6.42 7.90 0.20
CA VAL A 117 -7.02 6.80 0.97
C VAL A 117 -7.84 7.33 2.13
N VAL A 118 -7.31 8.29 2.91
CA VAL A 118 -8.03 8.94 4.01
C VAL A 118 -9.30 9.61 3.51
N ALA A 119 -9.21 10.40 2.44
CA ALA A 119 -10.36 11.07 1.85
C ALA A 119 -11.45 10.10 1.36
N ARG A 120 -11.03 8.94 0.81
CA ARG A 120 -11.93 7.90 0.31
C ARG A 120 -12.59 7.10 1.44
N GLY A 121 -11.78 6.59 2.37
CA GLY A 121 -12.21 5.66 3.41
C GLY A 121 -12.76 6.35 4.65
N LYS A 122 -12.38 7.61 4.90
CA LYS A 122 -12.73 8.39 6.09
C LYS A 122 -12.45 7.63 7.40
N ALA A 123 -11.43 6.78 7.38
CA ALA A 123 -10.91 6.14 8.58
C ALA A 123 -9.94 7.09 9.30
N GLN A 124 -9.78 6.88 10.58
CA GLN A 124 -8.85 7.57 11.45
C GLN A 124 -7.81 6.58 11.98
N LEU A 125 -6.74 7.08 12.55
CA LEU A 125 -5.79 6.24 13.28
C LEU A 125 -6.51 5.52 14.43
N GLU A 126 -6.07 4.31 14.71
CA GLU A 126 -6.67 3.42 15.71
C GLU A 126 -8.07 2.90 15.34
N ASP A 127 -8.52 3.10 14.11
CA ASP A 127 -9.74 2.46 13.59
C ASP A 127 -9.52 0.98 13.20
N LYS A 128 -8.29 0.48 13.33
CA LYS A 128 -7.84 -0.87 12.94
C LYS A 128 -7.99 -1.07 11.44
N THR A 129 -7.16 -0.37 10.68
CA THR A 129 -7.19 -0.34 9.21
C THR A 129 -5.77 -0.24 8.63
N MET A 130 -5.67 -0.25 7.31
CA MET A 130 -4.43 0.02 6.59
C MET A 130 -3.74 1.34 7.00
N LEU A 131 -4.48 2.34 7.52
CA LEU A 131 -3.90 3.62 7.93
C LEU A 131 -2.97 3.47 9.14
N ASP A 132 -3.22 2.49 10.01
CA ASP A 132 -2.42 2.22 11.19
C ASP A 132 -1.02 1.66 10.84
N ALA A 133 -0.82 1.17 9.61
CA ALA A 133 0.48 0.83 9.06
C ALA A 133 1.06 1.95 8.18
N TRP A 134 0.23 2.60 7.35
CA TRP A 134 0.68 3.68 6.46
C TRP A 134 1.21 4.89 7.19
N HIS A 135 0.47 5.38 8.20
CA HIS A 135 0.83 6.62 8.89
C HIS A 135 2.21 6.55 9.57
N PRO A 136 2.50 5.57 10.44
CA PRO A 136 3.82 5.49 11.06
C PRO A 136 4.95 5.28 10.03
N ALA A 137 4.68 4.61 8.93
CA ALA A 137 5.66 4.45 7.85
C ALA A 137 6.03 5.80 7.21
N LEU A 138 5.04 6.64 6.91
CA LEU A 138 5.29 7.96 6.33
C LEU A 138 6.01 8.89 7.30
N GLU A 139 5.66 8.86 8.59
CA GLU A 139 6.37 9.63 9.62
C GLU A 139 7.85 9.19 9.74
N ALA A 140 8.12 7.88 9.69
CA ALA A 140 9.47 7.35 9.72
C ALA A 140 10.27 7.74 8.46
N LEU A 141 9.64 7.65 7.27
CA LEU A 141 10.27 8.07 6.02
C LEU A 141 10.65 9.55 6.05
N ASP A 142 9.71 10.42 6.40
CA ASP A 142 9.93 11.87 6.46
C ASP A 142 11.04 12.22 7.47
N ALA A 143 11.04 11.57 8.64
CA ALA A 143 12.08 11.77 9.65
C ALA A 143 13.46 11.33 9.15
N ALA A 144 13.57 10.15 8.54
CA ALA A 144 14.83 9.62 8.01
C ALA A 144 15.40 10.50 6.90
N LEU A 145 14.57 10.98 5.98
CA LEU A 145 14.99 11.91 4.93
C LEU A 145 15.42 13.26 5.51
N ALA A 146 14.71 13.78 6.52
CA ALA A 146 15.08 15.02 7.20
C ALA A 146 16.43 14.90 7.96
N GLU A 147 16.82 13.70 8.38
CA GLU A 147 18.15 13.39 8.93
C GLU A 147 19.23 13.25 7.84
N GLY A 148 18.87 13.34 6.57
CA GLY A 148 19.79 13.22 5.43
C GLY A 148 20.15 11.78 5.08
N LYS A 149 19.35 10.80 5.46
CA LYS A 149 19.53 9.40 5.04
C LYS A 149 19.19 9.25 3.56
N GLU A 150 19.87 8.33 2.89
CA GLU A 150 19.53 7.94 1.52
C GLU A 150 18.17 7.23 1.48
N LEU A 151 17.52 7.24 0.32
CA LEU A 151 16.17 6.70 0.13
C LEU A 151 16.04 5.23 0.58
N GLY A 152 17.00 4.39 0.23
CA GLY A 152 16.96 2.96 0.59
C GLY A 152 16.85 2.73 2.10
N PRO A 153 17.81 3.21 2.90
CA PRO A 153 17.73 3.17 4.38
C PRO A 153 16.48 3.83 4.94
N ALA A 154 16.02 4.96 4.38
CA ALA A 154 14.81 5.64 4.84
C ALA A 154 13.54 4.78 4.60
N LEU A 155 13.47 4.08 3.47
CA LEU A 155 12.39 3.14 3.18
C LEU A 155 12.45 1.87 4.04
N ASP A 156 13.64 1.42 4.45
CA ASP A 156 13.77 0.32 5.41
C ASP A 156 13.18 0.70 6.77
N GLU A 157 13.42 1.93 7.24
CA GLU A 157 12.80 2.45 8.46
C GLU A 157 11.27 2.59 8.33
N ALA A 158 10.81 3.06 7.18
CA ALA A 158 9.38 3.14 6.88
C ALA A 158 8.72 1.75 6.87
N ALA A 159 9.34 0.75 6.26
CA ALA A 159 8.83 -0.62 6.25
C ALA A 159 8.79 -1.24 7.65
N ALA A 160 9.81 -1.00 8.47
CA ALA A 160 9.85 -1.43 9.87
C ALA A 160 8.75 -0.74 10.70
N ALA A 161 8.51 0.56 10.49
CA ALA A 161 7.43 1.29 11.14
C ALA A 161 6.05 0.79 10.70
N ALA A 162 5.88 0.44 9.40
CA ALA A 162 4.66 -0.20 8.91
C ALA A 162 4.42 -1.56 9.57
N GLU A 163 5.47 -2.37 9.77
CA GLU A 163 5.38 -3.65 10.48
C GLU A 163 4.94 -3.46 11.93
N ALA A 164 5.52 -2.48 12.61
CA ALA A 164 5.12 -2.14 13.97
C ALA A 164 3.67 -1.67 14.05
N GLY A 165 3.23 -0.80 13.12
CA GLY A 165 1.85 -0.35 13.01
C GLY A 165 0.87 -1.48 12.70
N MET A 166 1.22 -2.39 11.80
CA MET A 166 0.48 -3.61 11.52
C MET A 166 0.28 -4.44 12.78
N LYS A 167 1.34 -4.71 13.54
CA LYS A 167 1.28 -5.47 14.81
C LYS A 167 0.46 -4.75 15.88
N ALA A 168 0.53 -3.41 15.92
CA ALA A 168 -0.24 -2.59 16.85
C ALA A 168 -1.75 -2.71 16.62
N THR A 169 -2.22 -3.15 15.44
CA THR A 169 -3.65 -3.39 15.19
C THR A 169 -4.22 -4.56 16.02
N ILE A 170 -3.39 -5.49 16.50
CA ILE A 170 -3.85 -6.70 17.21
C ILE A 170 -4.74 -6.35 18.41
N PRO A 171 -4.33 -5.52 19.40
CA PRO A 171 -5.15 -5.21 20.55
C PRO A 171 -6.28 -4.21 20.27
N MET A 172 -6.34 -3.60 19.07
CA MET A 172 -7.37 -2.63 18.73
C MET A 172 -8.73 -3.28 18.52
N ILE A 173 -9.79 -2.51 18.77
CA ILE A 173 -11.15 -2.83 18.37
C ILE A 173 -11.43 -2.13 17.05
N ALA A 174 -11.88 -2.88 16.05
CA ALA A 174 -12.16 -2.30 14.74
C ALA A 174 -13.34 -1.32 14.79
N ARG A 175 -13.14 -0.16 14.19
CA ARG A 175 -14.14 0.91 14.06
C ARG A 175 -14.56 1.16 12.62
N LYS A 176 -13.86 0.53 11.66
CA LYS A 176 -14.12 0.65 10.23
C LYS A 176 -14.14 -0.72 9.55
N GLY A 177 -14.71 -0.75 8.35
CA GLY A 177 -14.80 -1.95 7.54
C GLY A 177 -15.69 -3.04 8.16
N ARG A 178 -15.60 -4.26 7.63
CA ARG A 178 -16.41 -5.41 8.10
C ARG A 178 -16.07 -5.81 9.51
N ALA A 179 -14.82 -5.72 9.91
CA ALA A 179 -14.38 -6.04 11.26
C ALA A 179 -15.10 -5.23 12.34
N SER A 180 -15.56 -4.01 12.04
CA SER A 180 -16.30 -3.17 12.99
C SER A 180 -17.63 -3.77 13.45
N TYR A 181 -18.25 -4.64 12.64
CA TYR A 181 -19.49 -5.33 13.04
C TYR A 181 -19.28 -6.35 14.16
N LEU A 182 -18.04 -6.76 14.40
CA LEU A 182 -17.70 -7.70 15.48
C LEU A 182 -17.52 -7.04 16.84
N GLY A 183 -17.30 -5.70 16.88
CA GLY A 183 -16.99 -4.99 18.12
C GLY A 183 -15.79 -5.59 18.85
N GLU A 184 -15.93 -5.91 20.14
CA GLU A 184 -14.87 -6.50 20.98
C GLU A 184 -14.28 -7.80 20.38
N ARG A 185 -15.04 -8.56 19.62
CA ARG A 185 -14.58 -9.80 18.98
C ARG A 185 -13.54 -9.56 17.87
N SER A 186 -13.36 -8.31 17.44
CA SER A 186 -12.28 -7.94 16.51
C SER A 186 -10.93 -7.79 17.19
N ARG A 187 -10.89 -7.72 18.52
CA ARG A 187 -9.65 -7.64 19.32
C ARG A 187 -8.84 -8.95 19.19
N ASP A 188 -7.55 -8.87 19.40
CA ASP A 188 -6.57 -9.97 19.35
C ASP A 188 -6.41 -10.62 17.96
N HIS A 189 -6.87 -9.93 16.92
CA HIS A 189 -6.65 -10.27 15.52
C HIS A 189 -5.91 -9.14 14.79
N GLN A 190 -4.94 -9.50 13.96
CA GLN A 190 -4.21 -8.55 13.12
C GLN A 190 -5.08 -8.11 11.94
N ASP A 191 -5.03 -6.81 11.60
CA ASP A 191 -5.78 -6.27 10.45
C ASP A 191 -5.19 -6.74 9.12
N PRO A 192 -5.96 -7.35 8.20
CA PRO A 192 -5.46 -7.79 6.91
C PRO A 192 -5.06 -6.63 5.99
N GLY A 193 -5.71 -5.47 6.10
CA GLY A 193 -5.37 -4.26 5.35
C GLY A 193 -4.04 -3.65 5.80
N ALA A 194 -3.78 -3.60 7.11
CA ALA A 194 -2.48 -3.20 7.64
C ALA A 194 -1.37 -4.18 7.23
N THR A 195 -1.68 -5.48 7.18
CA THR A 195 -0.73 -6.51 6.75
C THR A 195 -0.35 -6.35 5.28
N SER A 196 -1.31 -6.22 4.39
CA SER A 196 -1.02 -5.98 2.97
C SER A 196 -0.32 -4.63 2.73
N THR A 197 -0.57 -3.62 3.56
CA THR A 197 0.16 -2.33 3.51
C THR A 197 1.64 -2.50 3.86
N HIS A 198 1.95 -3.22 4.95
CA HIS A 198 3.34 -3.53 5.28
C HIS A 198 4.05 -4.25 4.12
N LEU A 199 3.43 -5.28 3.55
CA LEU A 199 4.00 -6.02 2.41
C LEU A 199 4.29 -5.10 1.20
N ILE A 200 3.39 -4.17 0.89
CA ILE A 200 3.56 -3.19 -0.20
C ILE A 200 4.74 -2.26 0.08
N LEU A 201 4.90 -1.76 1.30
CA LEU A 201 5.98 -0.87 1.69
C LEU A 201 7.32 -1.60 1.77
N GLN A 202 7.32 -2.83 2.28
CA GLN A 202 8.52 -3.68 2.30
C GLN A 202 9.04 -3.94 0.87
N THR A 203 8.16 -4.28 -0.08
CA THR A 203 8.56 -4.47 -1.49
C THR A 203 9.09 -3.18 -2.13
N LEU A 204 8.59 -2.00 -1.73
CA LEU A 204 9.17 -0.74 -2.20
C LEU A 204 10.61 -0.57 -1.71
N ALA A 205 10.84 -0.81 -0.42
CA ALA A 205 12.18 -0.76 0.17
C ALA A 205 13.13 -1.76 -0.51
N ASP A 206 12.68 -2.98 -0.74
CA ASP A 206 13.48 -4.03 -1.37
C ASP A 206 13.88 -3.66 -2.80
N VAL A 207 12.95 -3.15 -3.60
CA VAL A 207 13.23 -2.72 -4.99
C VAL A 207 14.22 -1.55 -5.03
N VAL A 208 14.07 -0.57 -4.15
CA VAL A 208 14.98 0.58 -4.11
C VAL A 208 16.38 0.17 -3.65
N ASN A 209 16.49 -0.79 -2.73
CA ASN A 209 17.74 -1.35 -2.25
C ASN A 209 18.33 -2.45 -3.15
N GLY A 210 17.66 -2.84 -4.25
CA GLY A 210 18.13 -3.87 -5.17
C GLY A 210 18.08 -5.30 -4.61
N ARG A 211 17.12 -5.55 -3.73
CA ARG A 211 16.88 -6.86 -3.07
C ARG A 211 15.70 -7.60 -3.71
#